data_25221f3e00d323043d67aa437c238d63
#
_entry.id   25221f3e00d323043d67aa437c238d63
#
_cell.length_a   1.000
_cell.length_b   1.000
_cell.length_c   1.000
_cell.angle_alpha   90.00
_cell.angle_beta   90.00
_cell.angle_gamma   90.00
#
_symmetry.space_group_name_H-M   'P 1'
#
loop_
_entity.id
_entity.type
_entity.pdbx_description
1 polymer ?
#
loop_
_entity_poly.entity_id
_entity_poly.type
_entity_poly.pdbx_seq_one_letter_code
_entity_poly.pdbx_strand_id
1 'polypeptide(L)'
;MSTGMKNLVRKLDSVDFLKMDRRTFMKAVGALGATVFLNTYKTEIVSALELEETKLIWLHGSECTGCSISLLNAGNPDIAQALTKLNVNLAYHETLLAQQGIFVDGKLANTSELNSEILLEELIEEGNYILVVEGSIPNGPNGSGKYLMLGNRTFKEILGAAAKNANAIVAVGACAAYGGITSADSDVAKDTDYRGVAFSKKDSKGGMLQELGIDKPVINIPGCPAHPDWVLLTLGAVILGKIRIPEDLPDVLDQYGRPKVFYPPDHTVHENCPRRGFYDRGEFDDQVGGEKCLWKLGCKAPYAHADCAIRKWNGSVSMCTQAGGPCIACVEPDFPDMARPLYVEAEDKGVLLGANIDTISKVAVGAAAVTAGVHAVRRMKGE
;
A
#
# COMPACT_ATOMS: atom_id res chain seq x y z
N MET A 1 -25.65 17.31 22.47
CA MET A 1 -25.61 15.94 21.90
C MET A 1 -26.91 15.22 22.27
N SER A 2 -27.66 14.73 21.29
CA SER A 2 -28.90 13.99 21.53
C SER A 2 -28.61 12.66 22.26
N THR A 3 -29.59 12.19 23.04
CA THR A 3 -29.51 10.93 23.81
C THR A 3 -29.14 9.72 22.91
N GLY A 4 -29.58 9.73 21.66
CA GLY A 4 -29.25 8.72 20.67
C GLY A 4 -27.76 8.67 20.30
N MET A 5 -27.10 9.83 20.24
CA MET A 5 -25.67 9.94 19.92
C MET A 5 -24.79 9.48 21.11
N LYS A 6 -25.24 9.75 22.36
CA LYS A 6 -24.55 9.23 23.56
C LYS A 6 -24.61 7.70 23.68
N ASN A 7 -25.73 7.10 23.28
CA ASN A 7 -25.87 5.64 23.26
C ASN A 7 -25.07 4.98 22.13
N LEU A 8 -24.92 5.66 20.99
CA LEU A 8 -24.08 5.19 19.88
C LEU A 8 -22.59 5.22 20.25
N VAL A 9 -22.12 6.31 20.86
CA VAL A 9 -20.75 6.47 21.36
C VAL A 9 -20.42 5.39 22.40
N ARG A 10 -21.32 5.17 23.39
CA ARG A 10 -21.14 4.10 24.39
C ARG A 10 -21.08 2.68 23.79
N LYS A 11 -21.80 2.43 22.71
CA LYS A 11 -21.73 1.15 21.98
C LYS A 11 -20.42 0.99 21.21
N LEU A 12 -19.83 2.09 20.74
CA LEU A 12 -18.55 2.09 20.01
C LEU A 12 -17.36 1.95 20.96
N ASP A 13 -17.44 2.50 22.19
CA ASP A 13 -16.41 2.35 23.23
C ASP A 13 -16.23 0.89 23.71
N SER A 14 -17.23 0.03 23.45
CA SER A 14 -17.17 -1.40 23.80
C SER A 14 -16.71 -2.30 22.64
N VAL A 15 -16.43 -1.74 21.48
CA VAL A 15 -16.09 -2.50 20.28
C VAL A 15 -14.56 -2.58 20.13
N ASP A 16 -14.04 -3.77 20.32
CA ASP A 16 -12.65 -4.09 20.02
C ASP A 16 -12.49 -4.18 18.49
N PHE A 17 -12.06 -3.08 17.86
CA PHE A 17 -11.90 -2.96 16.41
C PHE A 17 -10.91 -3.98 15.82
N LEU A 18 -9.98 -4.47 16.63
CA LEU A 18 -9.01 -5.49 16.22
C LEU A 18 -9.63 -6.90 16.16
N LYS A 19 -10.77 -7.10 16.84
CA LYS A 19 -11.52 -8.38 16.83
C LYS A 19 -12.82 -8.33 16.05
N MET A 20 -13.10 -7.20 15.40
CA MET A 20 -14.32 -7.02 14.61
C MET A 20 -14.23 -7.82 13.32
N ASP A 21 -15.31 -8.56 12.99
CA ASP A 21 -15.40 -9.19 11.68
C ASP A 21 -15.42 -8.12 10.57
N ARG A 22 -14.82 -8.46 9.43
CA ARG A 22 -14.63 -7.57 8.29
C ARG A 22 -15.90 -6.87 7.81
N ARG A 23 -17.04 -7.59 7.81
CA ARG A 23 -18.31 -7.06 7.30
C ARG A 23 -18.86 -5.97 8.22
N THR A 24 -18.67 -6.13 9.51
CA THR A 24 -19.06 -5.17 10.55
C THR A 24 -18.12 -3.98 10.55
N PHE A 25 -16.82 -4.21 10.42
CA PHE A 25 -15.81 -3.15 10.24
C PHE A 25 -16.08 -2.31 8.98
N MET A 26 -16.32 -2.96 7.84
CA MET A 26 -16.62 -2.28 6.58
C MET A 26 -17.94 -1.51 6.60
N LYS A 27 -18.96 -2.02 7.28
CA LYS A 27 -20.21 -1.28 7.50
C LYS A 27 -19.98 -0.08 8.43
N ALA A 28 -19.16 -0.22 9.46
CA ALA A 28 -18.82 0.87 10.35
C ALA A 28 -18.02 1.98 9.63
N VAL A 29 -17.02 1.60 8.83
CA VAL A 29 -16.19 2.54 8.07
C VAL A 29 -16.93 3.12 6.87
N GLY A 30 -17.72 2.32 6.14
CA GLY A 30 -18.47 2.77 4.96
C GLY A 30 -19.73 3.58 5.29
N ALA A 31 -20.45 3.25 6.37
CA ALA A 31 -21.68 3.95 6.77
C ALA A 31 -21.43 5.22 7.59
N LEU A 32 -20.27 5.32 8.22
CA LEU A 32 -19.94 6.39 9.14
C LEU A 32 -18.94 7.40 8.55
N GLY A 33 -18.40 7.13 7.40
CA GLY A 33 -17.38 8.00 6.77
C GLY A 33 -16.22 8.33 7.73
N ALA A 34 -15.17 8.90 7.21
CA ALA A 34 -14.01 9.37 7.98
C ALA A 34 -14.41 10.28 9.19
N THR A 35 -15.56 10.96 9.09
CA THR A 35 -16.09 11.89 10.12
C THR A 35 -16.43 11.21 11.45
N VAL A 36 -16.94 9.99 11.44
CA VAL A 36 -17.28 9.30 12.71
C VAL A 36 -16.07 8.56 13.26
N PHE A 37 -15.23 7.99 12.40
CA PHE A 37 -13.95 7.47 12.84
C PHE A 37 -13.15 8.57 13.57
N LEU A 38 -13.05 9.77 12.99
CA LEU A 38 -12.39 10.91 13.59
C LEU A 38 -13.14 11.48 14.82
N ASN A 39 -14.48 11.43 14.88
CA ASN A 39 -15.21 11.86 16.07
C ASN A 39 -15.16 10.84 17.21
N THR A 40 -15.00 9.55 16.93
CA THR A 40 -14.74 8.51 17.94
C THR A 40 -13.32 8.67 18.51
N TYR A 41 -12.36 9.00 17.65
CA TYR A 41 -10.98 9.33 18.05
C TYR A 41 -10.80 10.78 18.53
N LYS A 42 -11.85 11.62 18.54
CA LYS A 42 -11.75 13.02 18.95
C LYS A 42 -11.33 13.21 20.40
N THR A 43 -11.76 12.33 21.30
CA THR A 43 -11.31 12.30 22.69
C THR A 43 -9.86 11.79 22.81
N GLU A 44 -9.47 10.85 21.98
CA GLU A 44 -8.12 10.31 21.93
C GLU A 44 -7.15 11.26 21.22
N ILE A 45 -7.64 12.02 20.22
CA ILE A 45 -6.89 13.09 19.56
C ILE A 45 -6.67 14.29 20.51
N VAL A 46 -7.63 14.60 21.38
CA VAL A 46 -7.43 15.61 22.44
C VAL A 46 -6.38 15.13 23.46
N SER A 47 -6.33 13.84 23.77
CA SER A 47 -5.22 13.27 24.57
C SER A 47 -3.90 13.18 23.78
N ALA A 48 -3.93 13.14 22.44
CA ALA A 48 -2.74 13.22 21.60
C ALA A 48 -2.10 14.63 21.59
N LEU A 49 -2.87 15.68 21.87
CA LEU A 49 -2.32 17.03 22.09
C LEU A 49 -1.52 17.16 23.40
N GLU A 50 -1.59 16.16 24.28
CA GLU A 50 -0.72 15.98 25.46
C GLU A 50 0.45 15.01 25.16
N LEU A 51 0.54 14.44 23.92
CA LEU A 51 1.63 13.58 23.51
C LEU A 51 2.92 14.38 23.30
N GLU A 52 4.02 13.78 23.62
CA GLU A 52 5.32 14.26 23.18
C GLU A 52 5.37 14.36 21.65
N GLU A 53 6.09 15.35 21.13
CA GLU A 53 6.25 15.55 19.70
C GLU A 53 6.86 14.30 19.06
N THR A 54 6.18 13.73 18.05
CA THR A 54 6.70 12.58 17.33
C THR A 54 7.47 13.07 16.10
N LYS A 55 8.78 12.83 16.07
CA LYS A 55 9.62 13.12 14.90
C LYS A 55 9.40 12.08 13.83
N LEU A 56 9.29 12.55 12.59
CA LEU A 56 9.16 11.69 11.41
C LEU A 56 10.25 12.08 10.40
N ILE A 57 11.06 11.09 10.02
CA ILE A 57 12.05 11.21 8.95
C ILE A 57 11.49 10.45 7.74
N TRP A 58 11.33 11.14 6.62
CA TRP A 58 10.87 10.57 5.35
C TRP A 58 12.02 10.58 4.34
N LEU A 59 12.58 9.40 4.08
CA LEU A 59 13.67 9.23 3.14
C LEU A 59 13.15 8.81 1.77
N HIS A 60 13.72 9.42 0.72
CA HIS A 60 13.42 9.15 -0.66
C HIS A 60 14.53 8.31 -1.31
N GLY A 61 14.20 7.05 -1.62
CA GLY A 61 15.03 6.18 -2.44
C GLY A 61 14.85 6.46 -3.94
N SER A 62 15.04 5.44 -4.78
CA SER A 62 14.74 5.56 -6.21
C SER A 62 13.24 5.43 -6.42
N GLU A 63 12.60 6.54 -6.79
CA GLU A 63 11.15 6.65 -6.82
C GLU A 63 10.65 7.75 -7.79
N CYS A 64 9.35 8.00 -7.84
CA CYS A 64 8.71 9.00 -8.69
C CYS A 64 8.00 10.10 -7.89
N THR A 65 8.20 10.20 -6.57
CA THR A 65 7.48 11.07 -5.61
C THR A 65 5.96 10.80 -5.57
N GLY A 66 5.51 9.72 -6.20
CA GLY A 66 4.09 9.43 -6.37
C GLY A 66 3.36 9.16 -5.06
N CYS A 67 4.02 8.54 -4.07
CA CYS A 67 3.42 8.26 -2.77
C CYS A 67 3.30 9.53 -1.91
N SER A 68 4.29 10.42 -1.93
CA SER A 68 4.22 11.75 -1.33
C SER A 68 3.10 12.59 -1.95
N ILE A 69 2.99 12.62 -3.29
CA ILE A 69 1.90 13.31 -4.00
C ILE A 69 0.54 12.70 -3.65
N SER A 70 0.46 11.37 -3.58
CA SER A 70 -0.77 10.68 -3.14
C SER A 70 -1.16 11.11 -1.74
N LEU A 71 -0.21 11.19 -0.81
CA LEU A 71 -0.44 11.62 0.56
C LEU A 71 -1.00 13.04 0.64
N LEU A 72 -0.51 13.95 -0.23
CA LEU A 72 -1.04 15.32 -0.33
C LEU A 72 -2.50 15.38 -0.82
N ASN A 73 -2.99 14.32 -1.45
CA ASN A 73 -4.41 14.18 -1.84
C ASN A 73 -5.29 13.55 -0.75
N ALA A 74 -4.79 13.40 0.47
CA ALA A 74 -5.62 13.00 1.60
C ALA A 74 -6.74 14.03 1.83
N GLY A 75 -7.97 13.56 1.98
CA GLY A 75 -9.14 14.45 2.02
C GLY A 75 -9.65 14.72 3.41
N ASN A 76 -9.61 13.72 4.32
CA ASN A 76 -10.17 13.88 5.66
C ASN A 76 -9.59 12.86 6.66
N PRO A 77 -8.62 13.25 7.49
CA PRO A 77 -7.99 14.58 7.51
C PRO A 77 -7.10 14.83 6.28
N ASP A 78 -6.90 16.07 5.91
CA ASP A 78 -5.78 16.43 5.04
C ASP A 78 -4.46 16.27 5.80
N ILE A 79 -3.33 16.28 5.06
CA ILE A 79 -2.02 16.03 5.66
C ILE A 79 -1.64 17.06 6.74
N ALA A 80 -1.96 18.33 6.54
CA ALA A 80 -1.65 19.37 7.51
C ALA A 80 -2.46 19.19 8.80
N GLN A 81 -3.73 18.85 8.67
CA GLN A 81 -4.57 18.51 9.81
C GLN A 81 -4.09 17.24 10.53
N ALA A 82 -3.65 16.22 9.78
CA ALA A 82 -3.13 14.99 10.36
C ALA A 82 -1.86 15.24 11.17
N LEU A 83 -0.89 15.94 10.61
CA LEU A 83 0.36 16.29 11.28
C LEU A 83 0.08 17.10 12.56
N THR A 84 -0.79 18.13 12.47
CA THR A 84 -1.13 18.96 13.60
C THR A 84 -1.86 18.20 14.71
N LYS A 85 -2.86 17.39 14.35
CA LYS A 85 -3.67 16.64 15.32
C LYS A 85 -2.91 15.51 16.00
N LEU A 86 -1.94 14.92 15.34
CA LEU A 86 -1.10 13.85 15.87
C LEU A 86 0.20 14.38 16.51
N ASN A 87 0.38 15.69 16.59
CA ASN A 87 1.59 16.34 17.07
C ASN A 87 2.86 15.78 16.40
N VAL A 88 2.82 15.66 15.07
CA VAL A 88 3.92 15.12 14.26
C VAL A 88 4.79 16.23 13.72
N ASN A 89 6.05 16.16 14.04
CA ASN A 89 7.10 16.96 13.42
C ASN A 89 7.66 16.19 12.21
N LEU A 90 7.33 16.64 11.00
CA LEU A 90 7.98 16.14 9.78
C LEU A 90 9.39 16.75 9.72
N ALA A 91 10.30 16.16 10.51
CA ALA A 91 11.64 16.69 10.75
C ALA A 91 12.53 16.64 9.50
N TYR A 92 12.30 15.66 8.63
CA TYR A 92 13.02 15.53 7.36
C TYR A 92 12.11 14.98 6.26
N HIS A 93 12.11 15.65 5.10
CA HIS A 93 11.46 15.20 3.87
C HIS A 93 12.10 15.92 2.68
N GLU A 94 12.77 15.20 1.80
CA GLU A 94 13.63 15.78 0.76
C GLU A 94 12.93 16.79 -0.15
N THR A 95 11.66 16.57 -0.46
CA THR A 95 10.91 17.46 -1.38
C THR A 95 10.17 18.59 -0.68
N LEU A 96 10.03 18.58 0.65
CA LEU A 96 9.26 19.59 1.41
C LEU A 96 10.14 20.50 2.26
N LEU A 97 11.38 20.12 2.54
CA LEU A 97 12.30 20.93 3.33
C LEU A 97 12.76 22.17 2.55
N ALA A 98 12.93 23.26 3.28
CA ALA A 98 13.49 24.50 2.73
C ALA A 98 15.03 24.49 2.72
N GLN A 99 15.66 23.72 3.59
CA GLN A 99 17.11 23.60 3.70
C GLN A 99 17.66 22.79 2.52
N GLN A 100 18.48 23.41 1.68
CA GLN A 100 19.02 22.77 0.47
C GLN A 100 20.54 22.73 0.41
N GLY A 101 21.22 23.19 1.46
CA GLY A 101 22.63 23.47 1.40
C GLY A 101 22.92 24.76 0.62
N ILE A 102 23.23 25.82 1.31
CA ILE A 102 23.50 27.15 0.77
C ILE A 102 25.00 27.38 0.77
N PHE A 103 25.53 27.98 -0.31
CA PHE A 103 26.90 28.50 -0.32
C PHE A 103 26.94 29.90 0.31
N VAL A 104 27.74 30.02 1.37
CA VAL A 104 28.03 31.30 2.03
C VAL A 104 29.53 31.57 1.82
N ASP A 105 29.87 32.69 1.22
CA ASP A 105 31.26 33.12 0.90
C ASP A 105 32.03 32.00 0.11
N GLY A 106 31.33 31.35 -0.82
CA GLY A 106 31.92 30.31 -1.68
C GLY A 106 32.16 28.96 -0.99
N LYS A 107 31.68 28.78 0.24
CA LYS A 107 31.70 27.51 0.96
C LYS A 107 30.29 27.02 1.25
N LEU A 108 30.09 25.72 1.21
CA LEU A 108 28.83 25.11 1.61
C LEU A 108 28.57 25.44 3.08
N ALA A 109 27.39 25.96 3.40
CA ALA A 109 26.98 26.22 4.77
C ALA A 109 27.02 24.93 5.60
N ASN A 110 27.60 25.01 6.77
CA ASN A 110 27.90 23.87 7.62
C ASN A 110 27.02 23.87 8.89
N THR A 111 25.72 24.17 8.73
CA THR A 111 24.75 24.15 9.82
C THR A 111 23.48 23.44 9.36
N SER A 112 22.84 22.75 10.27
CA SER A 112 21.55 22.06 10.02
C SER A 112 20.41 23.00 9.61
N GLU A 113 20.50 24.27 10.01
CA GLU A 113 19.52 25.29 9.60
C GLU A 113 19.55 25.59 8.10
N LEU A 114 20.70 25.40 7.44
CA LEU A 114 20.92 25.76 6.04
C LEU A 114 21.23 24.55 5.16
N ASN A 115 21.56 23.39 5.74
CA ASN A 115 21.96 22.19 5.02
C ASN A 115 21.20 20.97 5.53
N SER A 116 20.34 20.42 4.68
CA SER A 116 19.49 19.28 5.02
C SER A 116 20.26 17.98 5.22
N GLU A 117 21.46 17.82 4.63
CA GLU A 117 22.31 16.64 4.86
C GLU A 117 22.83 16.63 6.30
N ILE A 118 23.27 17.80 6.82
CA ILE A 118 23.68 17.93 8.23
C ILE A 118 22.50 17.74 9.17
N LEU A 119 21.34 18.33 8.84
CA LEU A 119 20.12 18.12 9.60
C LEU A 119 19.78 16.63 9.71
N LEU A 120 19.86 15.88 8.60
CA LEU A 120 19.58 14.46 8.59
C LEU A 120 20.55 13.68 9.47
N GLU A 121 21.83 14.00 9.43
CA GLU A 121 22.85 13.38 10.30
C GLU A 121 22.55 13.61 11.78
N GLU A 122 22.28 14.85 12.16
CA GLU A 122 21.90 15.22 13.54
C GLU A 122 20.64 14.46 14.01
N LEU A 123 19.60 14.40 13.16
CA LEU A 123 18.37 13.67 13.46
C LEU A 123 18.61 12.15 13.64
N ILE A 124 19.46 11.57 12.78
CA ILE A 124 19.81 10.14 12.87
C ILE A 124 20.59 9.86 14.18
N GLU A 125 21.53 10.74 14.55
CA GLU A 125 22.29 10.60 15.79
C GLU A 125 21.43 10.77 17.05
N GLU A 126 20.50 11.72 17.01
CA GLU A 126 19.57 11.97 18.11
C GLU A 126 18.63 10.77 18.35
N GLY A 127 18.21 10.10 17.28
CA GLY A 127 17.25 8.99 17.37
C GLY A 127 15.83 9.44 17.72
N ASN A 128 15.03 8.51 18.23
CA ASN A 128 13.65 8.73 18.67
C ASN A 128 12.72 9.30 17.59
N TYR A 129 12.67 8.62 16.46
CA TYR A 129 11.82 8.99 15.31
C TYR A 129 11.17 7.77 14.68
N ILE A 130 10.12 8.02 13.90
CA ILE A 130 9.56 7.06 12.95
C ILE A 130 10.26 7.29 11.61
N LEU A 131 10.83 6.24 11.06
CA LEU A 131 11.43 6.25 9.74
C LEU A 131 10.41 5.82 8.70
N VAL A 132 10.10 6.70 7.77
CA VAL A 132 9.35 6.40 6.56
C VAL A 132 10.30 6.34 5.38
N VAL A 133 10.17 5.31 4.56
CA VAL A 133 10.97 5.14 3.34
C VAL A 133 10.02 5.09 2.15
N GLU A 134 10.19 5.99 1.20
CA GLU A 134 9.57 5.96 -0.13
C GLU A 134 10.65 5.64 -1.16
N GLY A 135 10.33 4.77 -2.12
CA GLY A 135 11.29 4.39 -3.15
C GLY A 135 12.11 3.14 -2.83
N SER A 136 12.67 2.55 -3.85
CA SER A 136 13.51 1.35 -3.76
C SER A 136 14.97 1.71 -3.52
N ILE A 137 15.71 0.73 -3.02
CA ILE A 137 17.11 0.90 -2.64
C ILE A 137 18.00 0.07 -3.59
N PRO A 138 18.87 0.70 -4.39
CA PRO A 138 19.80 -0.05 -5.21
C PRO A 138 20.89 -0.67 -4.33
N ASN A 139 21.17 -1.95 -4.53
CA ASN A 139 22.31 -2.62 -3.95
C ASN A 139 23.54 -2.53 -4.87
N GLY A 140 23.30 -2.41 -6.18
CA GLY A 140 24.34 -2.30 -7.18
C GLY A 140 25.11 -0.97 -7.21
N PRO A 141 26.22 -0.92 -7.98
CA PRO A 141 26.90 -2.04 -8.58
C PRO A 141 27.69 -2.86 -7.54
N ASN A 142 27.71 -4.18 -7.70
CA ASN A 142 28.51 -5.09 -6.86
C ASN A 142 28.31 -4.90 -5.34
N GLY A 143 27.09 -4.68 -4.88
CA GLY A 143 26.77 -4.50 -3.47
C GLY A 143 27.11 -3.13 -2.88
N SER A 144 27.64 -2.20 -3.68
CA SER A 144 28.11 -0.90 -3.18
C SER A 144 27.02 0.13 -2.90
N GLY A 145 25.81 -0.03 -3.48
CA GLY A 145 24.72 0.93 -3.38
C GLY A 145 24.92 2.24 -4.16
N LYS A 146 25.97 2.34 -4.98
CA LYS A 146 26.40 3.61 -5.61
C LYS A 146 25.50 4.13 -6.73
N TYR A 147 24.46 3.40 -7.11
CA TYR A 147 23.47 3.93 -8.07
C TYR A 147 22.54 4.98 -7.46
N LEU A 148 22.57 5.17 -6.14
CA LEU A 148 21.85 6.26 -5.47
C LEU A 148 22.73 6.87 -4.38
N MET A 149 23.09 8.14 -4.58
CA MET A 149 23.95 8.91 -3.68
C MET A 149 23.19 10.12 -3.16
N LEU A 150 23.34 10.41 -1.87
CA LEU A 150 22.92 11.65 -1.25
C LEU A 150 24.18 12.29 -0.64
N GLY A 151 24.63 13.39 -1.22
CA GLY A 151 25.93 13.97 -0.90
C GLY A 151 27.08 12.98 -1.19
N ASN A 152 27.86 12.68 -0.19
CA ASN A 152 29.02 11.78 -0.30
C ASN A 152 28.72 10.33 0.15
N ARG A 153 27.49 10.04 0.56
CA ARG A 153 27.07 8.74 1.08
C ARG A 153 26.08 8.06 0.14
N THR A 154 26.12 6.74 0.09
CA THR A 154 25.07 5.98 -0.60
C THR A 154 23.78 6.02 0.20
N PHE A 155 22.64 5.99 -0.49
CA PHE A 155 21.35 5.87 0.18
C PHE A 155 21.27 4.59 1.04
N LYS A 156 21.92 3.52 0.61
CA LYS A 156 22.06 2.27 1.37
C LYS A 156 22.72 2.51 2.75
N GLU A 157 23.79 3.32 2.82
CA GLU A 157 24.47 3.67 4.07
C GLU A 157 23.58 4.55 4.96
N ILE A 158 22.89 5.52 4.38
CA ILE A 158 21.97 6.42 5.10
C ILE A 158 20.80 5.63 5.68
N LEU A 159 20.19 4.77 4.86
CA LEU A 159 19.11 3.88 5.32
C LEU A 159 19.57 3.00 6.48
N GLY A 160 20.78 2.43 6.38
CA GLY A 160 21.34 1.58 7.42
C GLY A 160 21.56 2.33 8.74
N ALA A 161 22.06 3.56 8.68
CA ALA A 161 22.21 4.40 9.86
C ALA A 161 20.86 4.80 10.46
N ALA A 162 19.93 5.27 9.63
CA ALA A 162 18.60 5.68 10.06
C ALA A 162 17.78 4.51 10.64
N ALA A 163 17.82 3.35 10.01
CA ALA A 163 17.05 2.19 10.45
C ALA A 163 17.49 1.70 11.85
N LYS A 164 18.78 1.79 12.19
CA LYS A 164 19.29 1.37 13.51
C LYS A 164 18.69 2.19 14.66
N ASN A 165 18.48 3.47 14.46
CA ASN A 165 18.05 4.41 15.49
C ASN A 165 16.53 4.72 15.45
N ALA A 166 15.81 4.22 14.45
CA ALA A 166 14.37 4.41 14.34
C ALA A 166 13.58 3.58 15.36
N ASN A 167 12.53 4.15 15.94
CA ASN A 167 11.58 3.45 16.81
C ASN A 167 10.63 2.54 16.01
N ALA A 168 10.28 2.97 14.80
CA ALA A 168 9.45 2.22 13.85
C ALA A 168 9.95 2.49 12.43
N ILE A 169 9.74 1.51 11.53
CA ILE A 169 10.09 1.63 10.11
C ILE A 169 8.84 1.34 9.29
N VAL A 170 8.49 2.26 8.40
CA VAL A 170 7.35 2.14 7.49
C VAL A 170 7.83 2.31 6.05
N ALA A 171 7.60 1.31 5.21
CA ALA A 171 7.90 1.35 3.78
C ALA A 171 6.64 1.73 3.01
N VAL A 172 6.65 2.89 2.34
CA VAL A 172 5.50 3.45 1.64
C VAL A 172 5.67 3.31 0.13
N GLY A 173 4.68 2.69 -0.50
CA GLY A 173 4.69 2.38 -1.92
C GLY A 173 5.31 1.02 -2.26
N ALA A 174 4.98 0.50 -3.44
CA ALA A 174 5.49 -0.79 -3.92
C ALA A 174 7.02 -0.79 -4.06
N CYS A 175 7.62 0.36 -4.36
CA CYS A 175 9.08 0.50 -4.50
C CYS A 175 9.78 0.26 -3.15
N ALA A 176 9.37 0.93 -2.09
CA ALA A 176 9.95 0.75 -0.76
C ALA A 176 9.58 -0.60 -0.15
N ALA A 177 8.40 -1.14 -0.45
CA ALA A 177 7.96 -2.43 0.07
C ALA A 177 8.72 -3.62 -0.56
N TYR A 178 8.89 -3.62 -1.90
CA TYR A 178 9.34 -4.81 -2.64
C TYR A 178 10.36 -4.54 -3.74
N GLY A 179 10.75 -3.29 -3.97
CA GLY A 179 11.54 -2.86 -5.12
C GLY A 179 10.70 -2.25 -6.25
N GLY A 180 9.46 -2.70 -6.44
CA GLY A 180 8.50 -2.10 -7.38
C GLY A 180 8.98 -2.06 -8.84
N ILE A 181 8.67 -0.96 -9.55
CA ILE A 181 8.97 -0.82 -10.97
C ILE A 181 10.47 -0.90 -11.28
N THR A 182 11.32 -0.37 -10.41
CA THR A 182 12.77 -0.37 -10.60
C THR A 182 13.39 -1.77 -10.51
N SER A 183 12.73 -2.70 -9.80
CA SER A 183 13.12 -4.11 -9.70
C SER A 183 12.45 -5.01 -10.73
N ALA A 184 11.73 -4.44 -11.72
CA ALA A 184 11.12 -5.20 -12.80
C ALA A 184 12.15 -6.10 -13.51
N ASP A 185 11.74 -7.33 -13.83
CA ASP A 185 12.64 -8.33 -14.39
C ASP A 185 13.24 -7.87 -15.73
N SER A 186 14.53 -7.62 -15.71
CA SER A 186 15.33 -7.09 -16.82
C SER A 186 16.81 -7.28 -16.56
N ASP A 187 17.65 -7.12 -17.60
CA ASP A 187 19.10 -7.17 -17.43
C ASP A 187 19.62 -6.00 -16.60
N VAL A 188 18.97 -4.85 -16.68
CA VAL A 188 19.31 -3.67 -15.83
C VAL A 188 19.03 -3.97 -14.38
N ALA A 189 17.92 -4.65 -14.05
CA ALA A 189 17.57 -5.00 -12.68
C ALA A 189 18.60 -5.93 -12.02
N LYS A 190 19.27 -6.79 -12.81
CA LYS A 190 20.30 -7.70 -12.30
C LYS A 190 21.56 -6.94 -11.83
N ASP A 191 21.92 -5.85 -12.52
CA ASP A 191 23.08 -5.03 -12.15
C ASP A 191 22.74 -4.03 -11.05
N THR A 192 21.57 -3.42 -11.11
CA THR A 192 21.13 -2.42 -10.15
C THR A 192 20.71 -3.02 -8.83
N ASP A 193 20.18 -4.24 -8.84
CA ASP A 193 19.70 -4.99 -7.68
C ASP A 193 18.86 -4.11 -6.73
N TYR A 194 17.81 -3.49 -7.30
CA TYR A 194 16.85 -2.70 -6.52
C TYR A 194 16.01 -3.57 -5.60
N ARG A 195 15.98 -3.23 -4.33
CA ARG A 195 15.25 -3.94 -3.30
C ARG A 195 14.30 -3.02 -2.53
N GLY A 196 13.30 -3.60 -1.90
CA GLY A 196 12.55 -2.91 -0.86
C GLY A 196 13.30 -2.91 0.47
N VAL A 197 12.72 -2.28 1.47
CA VAL A 197 13.32 -2.15 2.81
C VAL A 197 13.48 -3.52 3.47
N ALA A 198 12.39 -4.30 3.60
CA ALA A 198 12.39 -5.62 4.24
C ALA A 198 12.31 -6.80 3.25
N PHE A 199 11.89 -6.54 2.01
CA PHE A 199 11.65 -7.58 1.01
C PHE A 199 12.37 -7.25 -0.30
N SER A 200 12.72 -8.28 -1.05
CA SER A 200 12.98 -8.20 -2.47
C SER A 200 11.92 -9.05 -3.17
N LYS A 201 10.92 -8.41 -3.79
CA LYS A 201 9.74 -9.08 -4.33
C LYS A 201 9.08 -9.97 -3.24
N LYS A 202 8.88 -11.25 -3.50
CA LYS A 202 8.32 -12.22 -2.54
C LYS A 202 9.29 -12.71 -1.48
N ASP A 203 10.58 -12.46 -1.66
CA ASP A 203 11.58 -12.92 -0.72
C ASP A 203 11.66 -11.99 0.49
N SER A 204 11.07 -12.42 1.59
CA SER A 204 11.10 -11.70 2.87
C SER A 204 12.49 -11.59 3.50
N LYS A 205 13.48 -12.29 2.94
CA LYS A 205 14.87 -12.26 3.40
C LYS A 205 15.80 -11.52 2.45
N GLY A 206 15.28 -11.02 1.34
CA GLY A 206 16.05 -10.36 0.31
C GLY A 206 16.06 -8.83 0.40
N GLY A 207 15.41 -8.23 1.39
CA GLY A 207 15.34 -6.77 1.54
C GLY A 207 16.65 -6.11 1.93
N MET A 208 16.69 -4.78 1.87
CA MET A 208 17.91 -4.03 2.12
C MET A 208 18.36 -4.10 3.59
N LEU A 209 17.43 -4.11 4.56
CA LEU A 209 17.80 -4.23 5.98
C LEU A 209 18.54 -5.53 6.25
N GLN A 210 18.13 -6.61 5.59
CA GLN A 210 18.77 -7.90 5.76
C GLN A 210 20.16 -7.94 5.14
N GLU A 211 20.32 -7.33 3.96
CA GLU A 211 21.64 -7.13 3.35
C GLU A 211 22.59 -6.35 4.29
N LEU A 212 22.04 -5.43 5.06
CA LEU A 212 22.77 -4.62 6.05
C LEU A 212 22.92 -5.31 7.42
N GLY A 213 22.40 -6.52 7.59
CA GLY A 213 22.43 -7.24 8.87
C GLY A 213 21.58 -6.58 9.97
N ILE A 214 20.53 -5.85 9.59
CA ILE A 214 19.62 -5.16 10.51
C ILE A 214 18.34 -5.98 10.66
N ASP A 215 18.10 -6.48 11.86
CA ASP A 215 16.89 -7.22 12.22
C ASP A 215 15.89 -6.29 12.94
N LYS A 216 15.12 -5.55 12.12
CA LYS A 216 14.03 -4.70 12.60
C LYS A 216 12.77 -4.94 11.79
N PRO A 217 11.61 -4.99 12.44
CA PRO A 217 10.34 -5.14 11.73
C PRO A 217 10.02 -3.89 10.90
N VAL A 218 9.39 -4.11 9.75
CA VAL A 218 8.96 -3.07 8.83
C VAL A 218 7.48 -3.23 8.54
N ILE A 219 6.73 -2.15 8.61
CA ILE A 219 5.34 -2.10 8.16
C ILE A 219 5.34 -1.69 6.69
N ASN A 220 4.87 -2.57 5.81
CA ASN A 220 4.78 -2.32 4.38
C ASN A 220 3.41 -1.78 3.99
N ILE A 221 3.38 -0.65 3.30
CA ILE A 221 2.18 -0.03 2.76
C ILE A 221 2.32 0.06 1.23
N PRO A 222 2.25 -1.09 0.52
CA PRO A 222 2.45 -1.10 -0.92
C PRO A 222 1.29 -0.45 -1.67
N GLY A 223 1.59 -0.04 -2.89
CA GLY A 223 0.72 0.60 -3.87
C GLY A 223 1.58 1.40 -4.82
N CYS A 224 1.08 1.70 -6.02
CA CYS A 224 1.81 2.52 -6.98
C CYS A 224 0.86 3.56 -7.59
N PRO A 225 0.70 4.68 -6.83
CA PRO A 225 1.20 5.00 -5.49
C PRO A 225 0.45 4.30 -4.35
N ALA A 226 0.95 4.42 -3.10
CA ALA A 226 0.23 4.01 -1.91
C ALA A 226 -1.01 4.89 -1.67
N HIS A 227 -2.08 4.32 -1.13
CA HIS A 227 -3.29 5.09 -0.81
C HIS A 227 -3.06 6.01 0.39
N PRO A 228 -3.48 7.30 0.33
CA PRO A 228 -3.24 8.24 1.42
C PRO A 228 -3.81 7.78 2.77
N ASP A 229 -5.02 7.20 2.78
CA ASP A 229 -5.62 6.69 4.02
C ASP A 229 -4.83 5.52 4.61
N TRP A 230 -4.27 4.64 3.78
CA TRP A 230 -3.45 3.53 4.28
C TRP A 230 -2.25 4.05 5.04
N VAL A 231 -1.59 5.09 4.50
CA VAL A 231 -0.43 5.73 5.12
C VAL A 231 -0.83 6.45 6.40
N LEU A 232 -1.80 7.36 6.33
CA LEU A 232 -2.23 8.16 7.49
C LEU A 232 -2.77 7.33 8.64
N LEU A 233 -3.62 6.33 8.34
CA LEU A 233 -4.20 5.49 9.39
C LEU A 233 -3.17 4.56 10.03
N THR A 234 -2.21 4.05 9.25
CA THR A 234 -1.13 3.23 9.81
C THR A 234 -0.21 4.05 10.69
N LEU A 235 0.27 5.20 10.20
CA LEU A 235 1.12 6.10 10.98
C LEU A 235 0.39 6.59 12.24
N GLY A 236 -0.87 6.99 12.11
CA GLY A 236 -1.70 7.39 13.24
C GLY A 236 -1.86 6.28 14.27
N ALA A 237 -2.07 5.04 13.85
CA ALA A 237 -2.19 3.90 14.75
C ALA A 237 -0.88 3.60 15.51
N VAL A 238 0.27 3.75 14.85
CA VAL A 238 1.60 3.61 15.47
C VAL A 238 1.83 4.74 16.48
N ILE A 239 1.62 6.00 16.08
CA ILE A 239 1.85 7.19 16.91
C ILE A 239 0.96 7.16 18.17
N LEU A 240 -0.29 6.75 18.03
CA LEU A 240 -1.24 6.65 19.14
C LEU A 240 -1.06 5.38 19.99
N GLY A 241 -0.03 4.57 19.71
CA GLY A 241 0.22 3.32 20.44
C GLY A 241 -0.88 2.27 20.28
N LYS A 242 -1.72 2.38 19.24
CA LYS A 242 -2.74 1.37 18.91
C LYS A 242 -2.14 0.13 18.23
N ILE A 243 -0.96 0.29 17.66
CA ILE A 243 -0.10 -0.78 17.17
C ILE A 243 1.22 -0.66 17.90
N ARG A 244 1.47 -1.57 18.82
CA ARG A 244 2.75 -1.66 19.52
C ARG A 244 3.73 -2.45 18.67
N ILE A 245 4.94 -1.95 18.58
CA ILE A 245 6.00 -2.54 17.77
C ILE A 245 7.08 -3.06 18.73
N PRO A 246 7.44 -4.34 18.65
CA PRO A 246 7.01 -5.35 17.65
C PRO A 246 5.79 -6.19 18.06
N GLU A 247 5.21 -6.03 19.25
CA GLU A 247 4.32 -6.98 19.93
C GLU A 247 3.05 -7.32 19.13
N ASP A 248 2.39 -6.29 18.54
CA ASP A 248 1.12 -6.49 17.85
C ASP A 248 1.29 -6.83 16.36
N LEU A 249 2.51 -6.70 15.80
CA LEU A 249 2.74 -6.87 14.36
C LEU A 249 2.33 -8.26 13.82
N PRO A 250 2.56 -9.39 14.50
CA PRO A 250 2.13 -10.69 14.00
C PRO A 250 0.61 -10.82 13.81
N ASP A 251 -0.17 -10.10 14.63
CA ASP A 251 -1.62 -10.12 14.57
C ASP A 251 -2.19 -9.18 13.52
N VAL A 252 -1.56 -8.01 13.32
CA VAL A 252 -2.07 -6.96 12.44
C VAL A 252 -1.51 -7.01 11.03
N LEU A 253 -0.32 -7.61 10.83
CA LEU A 253 0.32 -7.71 9.51
C LEU A 253 0.12 -9.08 8.87
N ASP A 254 0.09 -9.11 7.55
CA ASP A 254 0.16 -10.34 6.77
C ASP A 254 1.62 -10.82 6.59
N GLN A 255 1.81 -11.92 5.85
CA GLN A 255 3.13 -12.49 5.57
C GLN A 255 4.08 -11.57 4.80
N TYR A 256 3.59 -10.51 4.20
CA TYR A 256 4.35 -9.51 3.46
C TYR A 256 4.53 -8.21 4.24
N GLY A 257 4.20 -8.21 5.54
CA GLY A 257 4.29 -7.05 6.40
C GLY A 257 3.24 -5.97 6.14
N ARG A 258 2.12 -6.31 5.46
CA ARG A 258 1.05 -5.38 5.11
C ARG A 258 -0.06 -5.39 6.17
N PRO A 259 -0.60 -4.24 6.61
CA PRO A 259 -1.74 -4.21 7.50
C PRO A 259 -2.97 -4.94 6.90
N LYS A 260 -3.37 -6.06 7.50
CA LYS A 260 -4.48 -6.92 7.03
C LYS A 260 -5.79 -6.16 6.83
N VAL A 261 -5.98 -5.06 7.55
CA VAL A 261 -7.17 -4.21 7.44
C VAL A 261 -7.30 -3.56 6.06
N PHE A 262 -6.19 -3.27 5.39
CA PHE A 262 -6.16 -2.69 4.05
C PHE A 262 -5.83 -3.72 2.98
N TYR A 263 -5.11 -4.76 3.35
CA TYR A 263 -4.64 -5.84 2.46
C TYR A 263 -5.17 -7.19 2.96
N PRO A 264 -6.48 -7.42 2.85
CA PRO A 264 -7.11 -8.63 3.37
C PRO A 264 -6.60 -9.86 2.60
N PRO A 265 -6.04 -10.87 3.30
CA PRO A 265 -5.43 -12.03 2.64
C PRO A 265 -6.45 -12.96 1.98
N ASP A 266 -7.70 -12.93 2.44
CA ASP A 266 -8.80 -13.77 2.01
C ASP A 266 -9.72 -13.14 0.96
N HIS A 267 -9.44 -11.89 0.53
CA HIS A 267 -10.26 -11.16 -0.42
C HIS A 267 -9.42 -10.38 -1.42
N THR A 268 -9.92 -10.35 -2.65
CA THR A 268 -9.28 -9.63 -3.75
C THR A 268 -10.06 -8.39 -4.15
N VAL A 269 -9.39 -7.48 -4.87
CA VAL A 269 -10.01 -6.32 -5.48
C VAL A 269 -11.17 -6.70 -6.40
N HIS A 270 -11.06 -7.86 -7.08
CA HIS A 270 -12.06 -8.36 -8.01
C HIS A 270 -13.42 -8.61 -7.35
N GLU A 271 -13.44 -9.13 -6.13
CA GLU A 271 -14.70 -9.51 -5.46
C GLU A 271 -15.63 -8.33 -5.20
N ASN A 272 -15.06 -7.16 -4.93
CA ASN A 272 -15.81 -5.94 -4.70
C ASN A 272 -15.71 -4.93 -5.87
N CYS A 273 -15.18 -5.38 -7.03
CA CYS A 273 -15.03 -4.53 -8.20
C CYS A 273 -16.41 -4.08 -8.71
N PRO A 274 -16.62 -2.78 -9.00
CA PRO A 274 -17.89 -2.30 -9.59
C PRO A 274 -18.25 -2.95 -10.91
N ARG A 275 -17.25 -3.53 -11.62
CA ARG A 275 -17.43 -4.24 -12.89
C ARG A 275 -17.61 -5.75 -12.71
N ARG A 276 -17.72 -6.26 -11.49
CA ARG A 276 -17.85 -7.70 -11.21
C ARG A 276 -19.07 -8.31 -11.91
N GLY A 277 -20.21 -7.63 -11.94
CA GLY A 277 -21.41 -8.13 -12.59
C GLY A 277 -21.25 -8.36 -14.10
N PHE A 278 -20.39 -7.60 -14.78
CA PHE A 278 -20.06 -7.88 -16.19
C PHE A 278 -19.21 -9.14 -16.32
N TYR A 279 -18.23 -9.32 -15.43
CA TYR A 279 -17.43 -10.54 -15.41
C TYR A 279 -18.30 -11.80 -15.25
N ASP A 280 -19.23 -11.77 -14.28
CA ASP A 280 -20.10 -12.92 -13.98
C ASP A 280 -21.05 -13.28 -15.15
N ARG A 281 -21.33 -12.31 -16.04
CA ARG A 281 -22.10 -12.54 -17.28
C ARG A 281 -21.24 -12.82 -18.50
N GLY A 282 -19.89 -12.85 -18.37
CA GLY A 282 -18.97 -13.02 -19.48
C GLY A 282 -18.91 -11.83 -20.45
N GLU A 283 -19.24 -10.64 -19.98
CA GLU A 283 -19.24 -9.40 -20.76
C GLU A 283 -17.90 -8.66 -20.55
N PHE A 284 -17.05 -8.69 -21.55
CA PHE A 284 -15.71 -8.13 -21.49
C PHE A 284 -15.52 -7.01 -22.50
N ASP A 285 -14.72 -6.02 -22.13
CA ASP A 285 -14.19 -5.03 -23.06
C ASP A 285 -12.79 -5.42 -23.53
N ASP A 286 -12.50 -5.13 -24.78
CA ASP A 286 -11.21 -5.29 -25.44
C ASP A 286 -10.51 -3.95 -25.71
N GLN A 287 -11.11 -2.85 -25.25
CA GLN A 287 -10.60 -1.49 -25.39
C GLN A 287 -10.58 -0.75 -24.06
N VAL A 288 -9.54 0.08 -23.86
CA VAL A 288 -9.41 0.94 -22.69
C VAL A 288 -10.56 1.96 -22.67
N GLY A 289 -11.15 2.18 -21.49
CA GLY A 289 -12.25 3.13 -21.33
C GLY A 289 -13.64 2.55 -21.57
N GLY A 290 -13.75 1.28 -21.97
CA GLY A 290 -15.03 0.60 -22.08
C GLY A 290 -15.77 0.44 -20.75
N GLU A 291 -17.06 0.11 -20.78
CA GLU A 291 -17.92 0.02 -19.60
C GLU A 291 -17.93 -1.35 -18.94
N LYS A 292 -17.59 -2.41 -19.69
CA LYS A 292 -17.66 -3.81 -19.25
C LYS A 292 -16.43 -4.23 -18.47
N CYS A 293 -16.32 -5.52 -18.15
CA CYS A 293 -15.16 -6.04 -17.43
C CYS A 293 -13.87 -5.94 -18.26
N LEU A 294 -12.78 -5.49 -17.64
CA LEU A 294 -11.49 -5.27 -18.30
C LEU A 294 -10.57 -6.51 -18.27
N TRP A 295 -11.13 -7.71 -18.06
CA TRP A 295 -10.38 -8.95 -18.01
C TRP A 295 -9.54 -9.18 -19.27
N LYS A 296 -10.11 -8.97 -20.45
CA LYS A 296 -9.40 -9.10 -21.72
C LYS A 296 -8.30 -8.08 -21.96
N LEU A 297 -8.25 -7.04 -21.13
CA LEU A 297 -7.13 -6.08 -21.10
C LEU A 297 -6.07 -6.42 -20.07
N GLY A 298 -6.04 -7.67 -19.59
CA GLY A 298 -5.05 -8.13 -18.64
C GLY A 298 -5.27 -7.64 -17.21
N CYS A 299 -6.50 -7.34 -16.82
CA CYS A 299 -6.82 -6.90 -15.45
C CYS A 299 -6.41 -7.95 -14.41
N LYS A 300 -5.61 -7.54 -13.44
CA LYS A 300 -5.09 -8.37 -12.35
C LYS A 300 -5.87 -8.26 -11.04
N ALA A 301 -7.08 -7.68 -11.07
CA ALA A 301 -7.92 -7.54 -9.88
C ALA A 301 -8.16 -8.87 -9.12
N PRO A 302 -8.29 -10.05 -9.77
CA PRO A 302 -8.42 -11.32 -9.08
C PRO A 302 -7.21 -11.76 -8.25
N TYR A 303 -6.07 -11.13 -8.46
CA TYR A 303 -4.80 -11.45 -7.78
C TYR A 303 -4.35 -10.35 -6.80
N ALA A 304 -5.07 -9.24 -6.76
CA ALA A 304 -4.71 -8.09 -5.94
C ALA A 304 -5.48 -8.07 -4.64
N HIS A 305 -4.76 -8.09 -3.51
CA HIS A 305 -5.32 -8.08 -2.16
C HIS A 305 -5.28 -6.68 -1.58
N ALA A 306 -6.32 -5.88 -1.84
CA ALA A 306 -6.45 -4.54 -1.29
C ALA A 306 -7.92 -4.10 -1.21
N ASP A 307 -8.21 -3.12 -0.37
CA ASP A 307 -9.54 -2.55 -0.18
C ASP A 307 -9.91 -1.46 -1.20
N CYS A 308 -9.15 -1.31 -2.30
CA CYS A 308 -9.33 -0.27 -3.34
C CYS A 308 -10.77 -0.18 -3.87
N ALA A 309 -11.45 -1.32 -4.04
CA ALA A 309 -12.81 -1.36 -4.57
C ALA A 309 -13.85 -0.79 -3.59
N ILE A 310 -13.51 -0.75 -2.32
CA ILE A 310 -14.39 -0.29 -1.23
C ILE A 310 -14.00 1.12 -0.83
N ARG A 311 -12.71 1.37 -0.55
CA ARG A 311 -12.18 2.67 -0.13
C ARG A 311 -12.23 3.69 -1.26
N LYS A 312 -11.83 3.26 -2.47
CA LYS A 312 -11.64 4.11 -3.65
C LYS A 312 -10.61 5.21 -3.41
N TRP A 313 -10.32 5.98 -4.44
CA TRP A 313 -9.33 7.05 -4.45
C TRP A 313 -10.01 8.42 -4.56
N ASN A 314 -9.26 9.50 -4.32
CA ASN A 314 -9.73 10.89 -4.45
C ASN A 314 -11.01 11.16 -3.64
N GLY A 315 -10.97 10.91 -2.33
CA GLY A 315 -12.13 11.10 -1.46
C GLY A 315 -13.28 10.13 -1.76
N SER A 316 -12.96 8.88 -2.08
CA SER A 316 -13.91 7.80 -2.38
C SER A 316 -14.68 7.96 -3.69
N VAL A 317 -14.16 8.74 -4.64
CA VAL A 317 -14.83 8.99 -5.93
C VAL A 317 -14.71 7.80 -6.87
N SER A 318 -13.49 7.24 -7.05
CA SER A 318 -13.22 6.27 -8.12
C SER A 318 -12.06 5.35 -7.78
N MET A 319 -11.94 4.25 -8.52
CA MET A 319 -10.79 3.35 -8.53
C MET A 319 -10.34 3.07 -9.97
N CYS A 320 -9.16 2.44 -10.13
CA CYS A 320 -8.56 2.19 -11.45
C CYS A 320 -9.54 1.57 -12.45
N THR A 321 -10.22 0.48 -12.09
CA THR A 321 -11.16 -0.20 -12.99
C THR A 321 -12.41 0.64 -13.27
N GLN A 322 -12.84 1.44 -12.31
CA GLN A 322 -13.98 2.35 -12.48
C GLN A 322 -13.63 3.50 -13.42
N ALA A 323 -12.39 3.97 -13.37
CA ALA A 323 -11.87 5.00 -14.27
C ALA A 323 -11.50 4.45 -15.68
N GLY A 324 -11.70 3.16 -15.96
CA GLY A 324 -11.47 2.56 -17.27
C GLY A 324 -10.10 1.90 -17.47
N GLY A 325 -9.24 1.88 -16.46
CA GLY A 325 -7.94 1.20 -16.48
C GLY A 325 -7.99 -0.18 -15.84
N PRO A 326 -7.39 -1.24 -16.42
CA PRO A 326 -7.29 -2.53 -15.77
C PRO A 326 -6.49 -2.43 -14.46
N CYS A 327 -6.84 -3.23 -13.46
CA CYS A 327 -6.03 -3.36 -12.25
C CYS A 327 -4.68 -4.00 -12.60
N ILE A 328 -3.60 -3.41 -12.13
CA ILE A 328 -2.23 -3.88 -12.36
C ILE A 328 -1.64 -4.62 -11.13
N ALA A 329 -2.46 -4.90 -10.12
CA ALA A 329 -2.04 -5.53 -8.88
C ALA A 329 -0.84 -4.84 -8.19
N CYS A 330 -0.83 -3.52 -8.18
CA CYS A 330 0.29 -2.70 -7.69
C CYS A 330 0.63 -2.86 -6.20
N VAL A 331 -0.18 -3.58 -5.46
CA VAL A 331 0.01 -3.89 -4.03
C VAL A 331 0.71 -5.23 -3.80
N GLU A 332 0.89 -6.03 -4.85
CA GLU A 332 1.43 -7.37 -4.74
C GLU A 332 2.97 -7.38 -4.85
N PRO A 333 3.62 -8.32 -4.16
CA PRO A 333 5.09 -8.39 -4.14
C PRO A 333 5.75 -8.58 -5.51
N ASP A 334 5.06 -9.25 -6.44
CA ASP A 334 5.56 -9.48 -7.81
C ASP A 334 5.28 -8.33 -8.78
N PHE A 335 4.69 -7.23 -8.31
CA PHE A 335 4.51 -6.05 -9.14
C PHE A 335 5.88 -5.43 -9.49
N PRO A 336 6.13 -5.03 -10.76
CA PRO A 336 5.19 -5.01 -11.87
C PRO A 336 5.18 -6.26 -12.75
N ASP A 337 6.00 -7.28 -12.48
CA ASP A 337 6.16 -8.43 -13.38
C ASP A 337 4.86 -9.22 -13.55
N MET A 338 4.09 -9.41 -12.48
CA MET A 338 2.78 -10.06 -12.58
C MET A 338 1.74 -9.25 -13.36
N ALA A 339 1.95 -7.94 -13.53
CA ALA A 339 1.05 -7.11 -14.31
C ALA A 339 1.23 -7.29 -15.82
N ARG A 340 2.35 -7.86 -16.24
CA ARG A 340 2.64 -8.13 -17.65
C ARG A 340 1.93 -9.40 -18.15
N PRO A 341 1.52 -9.47 -19.43
CA PRO A 341 1.40 -8.33 -20.35
C PRO A 341 0.29 -7.36 -19.93
N LEU A 342 0.52 -6.05 -20.10
CA LEU A 342 -0.48 -5.01 -19.88
C LEU A 342 -1.30 -4.81 -21.15
N TYR A 343 -2.61 -4.56 -20.99
CA TYR A 343 -3.56 -4.27 -22.08
C TYR A 343 -3.74 -5.41 -23.10
N VAL A 344 -3.34 -6.61 -22.75
CA VAL A 344 -3.58 -7.85 -23.50
C VAL A 344 -4.16 -8.88 -22.55
N GLU A 345 -5.02 -9.73 -23.04
CA GLU A 345 -5.55 -10.85 -22.26
C GLU A 345 -4.39 -11.75 -21.81
N ALA A 346 -4.34 -12.07 -20.52
CA ALA A 346 -3.36 -13.01 -20.00
C ALA A 346 -3.63 -14.39 -20.60
N GLU A 347 -2.56 -15.09 -21.02
CA GLU A 347 -2.71 -16.45 -21.48
C GLU A 347 -3.24 -17.32 -20.34
N ASP A 348 -4.38 -17.98 -20.60
CA ASP A 348 -4.98 -18.93 -19.69
C ASP A 348 -4.06 -20.15 -19.57
N LYS A 349 -3.27 -20.23 -18.53
CA LYS A 349 -2.53 -21.46 -18.21
C LYS A 349 -3.57 -22.48 -17.76
N GLY A 350 -3.78 -23.49 -18.58
CA GLY A 350 -4.82 -24.50 -18.42
C GLY A 350 -4.96 -25.01 -16.98
N VAL A 351 -6.15 -24.87 -16.44
CA VAL A 351 -6.44 -25.14 -15.02
C VAL A 351 -6.70 -26.62 -14.78
N LEU A 352 -7.18 -27.35 -15.78
CA LEU A 352 -7.48 -28.78 -15.68
C LEU A 352 -7.23 -29.48 -17.00
N LEU A 353 -6.39 -30.54 -17.00
CA LEU A 353 -6.08 -31.36 -18.20
C LEU A 353 -5.65 -30.52 -19.44
N GLY A 354 -5.03 -29.37 -19.25
CA GLY A 354 -4.62 -28.50 -20.38
C GLY A 354 -5.74 -27.68 -21.02
N ALA A 355 -6.96 -27.72 -20.47
CA ALA A 355 -8.05 -26.90 -20.95
C ALA A 355 -8.12 -25.56 -20.18
N ASN A 356 -8.32 -24.46 -20.91
CA ASN A 356 -8.49 -23.14 -20.31
C ASN A 356 -9.90 -22.95 -19.70
N ILE A 357 -10.06 -21.98 -18.82
CA ILE A 357 -11.35 -21.70 -18.14
C ILE A 357 -12.46 -21.44 -19.15
N ASP A 358 -12.17 -20.79 -20.25
CA ASP A 358 -13.12 -20.50 -21.34
C ASP A 358 -13.63 -21.80 -22.00
N THR A 359 -12.74 -22.77 -22.20
CA THR A 359 -13.09 -24.07 -22.75
C THR A 359 -13.91 -24.87 -21.75
N ILE A 360 -13.52 -24.84 -20.47
CA ILE A 360 -14.26 -25.55 -19.38
C ILE A 360 -15.66 -24.94 -19.24
N SER A 361 -15.80 -23.61 -19.26
CA SER A 361 -17.11 -22.94 -19.17
C SER A 361 -17.99 -23.25 -20.36
N LYS A 362 -17.45 -23.24 -21.59
CA LYS A 362 -18.22 -23.59 -22.81
C LYS A 362 -18.70 -25.04 -22.78
N VAL A 363 -17.85 -25.95 -22.31
CA VAL A 363 -18.22 -27.37 -22.14
C VAL A 363 -19.28 -27.52 -21.05
N ALA A 364 -19.15 -26.83 -19.91
CA ALA A 364 -20.12 -26.88 -18.83
C ALA A 364 -21.49 -26.32 -19.23
N VAL A 365 -21.51 -25.19 -19.94
CA VAL A 365 -22.74 -24.59 -20.49
C VAL A 365 -23.37 -25.52 -21.54
N GLY A 366 -22.55 -26.10 -22.44
CA GLY A 366 -23.02 -27.06 -23.43
C GLY A 366 -23.62 -28.32 -22.77
N ALA A 367 -22.97 -28.88 -21.76
CA ALA A 367 -23.48 -30.03 -21.00
C ALA A 367 -24.80 -29.69 -20.28
N ALA A 368 -24.89 -28.52 -19.66
CA ALA A 368 -26.12 -28.07 -19.01
C ALA A 368 -27.27 -27.89 -20.01
N ALA A 369 -27.01 -27.32 -21.19
CA ALA A 369 -28.01 -27.16 -22.24
C ALA A 369 -28.51 -28.51 -22.78
N VAL A 370 -27.60 -29.46 -23.01
CA VAL A 370 -27.94 -30.85 -23.43
C VAL A 370 -28.77 -31.52 -22.36
N THR A 371 -28.38 -31.41 -21.08
CA THR A 371 -29.13 -32.03 -19.95
C THR A 371 -30.55 -31.45 -19.84
N ALA A 372 -30.66 -30.12 -19.96
CA ALA A 372 -31.95 -29.42 -19.96
C ALA A 372 -32.83 -29.86 -21.16
N GLY A 373 -32.24 -29.99 -22.36
CA GLY A 373 -32.90 -30.44 -23.56
C GLY A 373 -33.42 -31.87 -23.39
N VAL A 374 -32.58 -32.81 -22.88
CA VAL A 374 -32.97 -34.19 -22.62
C VAL A 374 -34.11 -34.24 -21.58
N HIS A 375 -34.02 -33.43 -20.54
CA HIS A 375 -35.06 -33.39 -19.51
C HIS A 375 -36.40 -32.86 -20.06
N ALA A 376 -36.34 -31.83 -20.88
CA ALA A 376 -37.53 -31.27 -21.57
C ALA A 376 -38.17 -32.32 -22.50
N VAL A 377 -37.37 -33.09 -23.29
CA VAL A 377 -37.88 -34.15 -24.16
C VAL A 377 -38.50 -35.28 -23.40
N ARG A 378 -37.87 -35.73 -22.26
CA ARG A 378 -38.43 -36.75 -21.37
C ARG A 378 -39.77 -36.28 -20.81
N ARG A 379 -39.85 -35.05 -20.33
CA ARG A 379 -41.08 -34.48 -19.76
C ARG A 379 -42.22 -34.39 -20.81
N MET A 380 -41.90 -34.11 -22.09
CA MET A 380 -42.87 -34.11 -23.19
C MET A 380 -43.34 -35.51 -23.55
N LYS A 381 -42.53 -36.55 -23.35
CA LYS A 381 -42.86 -37.94 -23.62
C LYS A 381 -43.56 -38.62 -22.45
N GLY A 382 -43.73 -37.94 -21.31
CA GLY A 382 -44.39 -38.51 -20.12
C GLY A 382 -43.58 -39.57 -19.39
N GLU A 383 -42.24 -39.55 -19.55
CA GLU A 383 -41.26 -40.38 -18.84
C GLU A 383 -40.62 -39.66 -17.66
#